data_7fa92a785407aa5ea0feb79154984ead
#
_entry.id   7fa92a785407aa5ea0feb79154984ead
#
_cell.length_a   1.000
_cell.length_b   1.000
_cell.length_c   1.000
_cell.angle_alpha   90.00
_cell.angle_beta   90.00
_cell.angle_gamma   90.00
#
_symmetry.space_group_name_H-M   'P 1'
#
loop_
_entity.id
_entity.type
_entity.pdbx_description
1 polymer ?
#
loop_
_entity_poly.entity_id
_entity_poly.type
_entity_poly.pdbx_seq_one_letter_code
_entity_poly.pdbx_strand_id
1 'polypeptide(L)'
;MLHKCVELSLVLVAAVTVAFAQARPIPQLVKKGDKYAFLVDGKPFLMLGGQVDNRVFVPDEMAKVLPGFKSYNGNTVEFPVTWKLIEPKEGEFNFGAVDKIVRDIRAHSLRAIVLWFGTWKGDETQFLPDWITSNPARFPKALDGDGKVSNSLSPHGAATLEADRKAFAALMKHLREIDENDRTVILVQVENEPGIVGPARDHSPGANKLFNGRVPAEFVTALKKKPGTWAQVFGGQFAEEAFTTYHMAKYINSVTQAGKAAYPLPMYVNVWMGGVGTNDRFYDFDRPGDSYPSGGGQSHTLDLWKAAAPAVDLIAPDIYHRSAVIYRLILSRYARRDNPLLIVETGRGMEFARYCFMAIGEYSALGFAQFGVGIEMAADGEFGPRFADMAANFRLLGNAAPVITDLQGTKKLQSAIEEENIPGRMLSFDRYDVLVMFPPALARQPSWVEPKGPPNIPSGRSLLAQVQPDEFLIMGFDSTIDFRPSVVSGHKEARFVEVEEGLYKDGVWTPTKSRPAVAPARGLTLPKEGAMFRVKLQWD
;
A
#
# COMPACT_ATOMS: atom_id res chain seq x y z
N MET A 1 9.92 -60.71 66.93
CA MET A 1 9.76 -60.60 65.48
C MET A 1 9.33 -59.18 65.17
N LEU A 2 10.32 -58.32 64.80
CA LEU A 2 10.08 -56.94 64.52
C LEU A 2 9.89 -56.75 62.99
N HIS A 3 8.73 -56.24 62.56
CA HIS A 3 8.51 -55.80 61.20
C HIS A 3 8.96 -54.33 61.08
N LYS A 4 9.97 -54.09 60.24
CA LYS A 4 10.36 -52.75 59.82
C LYS A 4 9.53 -52.32 58.62
N CYS A 5 8.72 -51.30 58.77
CA CYS A 5 8.11 -50.56 57.69
C CYS A 5 9.15 -49.60 57.11
N VAL A 6 9.40 -49.69 55.80
CA VAL A 6 10.18 -48.73 55.03
C VAL A 6 9.17 -47.81 54.35
N GLU A 7 9.14 -46.54 54.79
CA GLU A 7 8.39 -45.50 54.08
C GLU A 7 9.19 -44.99 52.90
N LEU A 8 8.64 -45.15 51.72
CA LEU A 8 9.21 -44.64 50.47
C LEU A 8 8.61 -43.23 50.19
N SER A 9 9.38 -42.20 50.50
CA SER A 9 9.00 -40.83 50.19
C SER A 9 9.25 -40.56 48.69
N LEU A 10 8.17 -40.44 47.91
CA LEU A 10 8.22 -40.01 46.52
C LEU A 10 8.37 -38.47 46.49
N VAL A 11 9.56 -37.98 46.10
CA VAL A 11 9.79 -36.56 45.81
C VAL A 11 9.33 -36.29 44.39
N LEU A 12 8.21 -35.61 44.23
CA LEU A 12 7.69 -35.16 42.95
C LEU A 12 8.44 -33.89 42.54
N VAL A 13 9.44 -34.00 41.64
CA VAL A 13 10.11 -32.84 41.03
C VAL A 13 9.22 -32.32 39.93
N ALA A 14 8.49 -31.24 40.20
CA ALA A 14 7.76 -30.48 39.19
C ALA A 14 8.75 -29.74 38.31
N ALA A 15 9.02 -30.23 37.10
CA ALA A 15 9.75 -29.52 36.09
C ALA A 15 8.91 -28.36 35.58
N VAL A 16 9.21 -27.14 36.04
CA VAL A 16 8.64 -25.91 35.47
C VAL A 16 9.32 -25.70 34.10
N THR A 17 8.66 -26.12 33.03
CA THR A 17 9.03 -25.76 31.68
C THR A 17 8.71 -24.26 31.48
N VAL A 18 9.72 -23.42 31.62
CA VAL A 18 9.65 -22.03 31.16
C VAL A 18 9.62 -22.09 29.64
N ALA A 19 8.44 -21.99 29.07
CA ALA A 19 8.30 -21.77 27.63
C ALA A 19 8.85 -20.37 27.34
N PHE A 20 10.07 -20.29 26.86
CA PHE A 20 10.54 -19.05 26.25
C PHE A 20 9.62 -18.76 25.06
N ALA A 21 8.83 -17.71 25.14
CA ALA A 21 8.07 -17.23 24.02
C ALA A 21 9.07 -16.94 22.88
N GLN A 22 8.99 -17.74 21.82
CA GLN A 22 9.85 -17.55 20.67
C GLN A 22 9.55 -16.17 20.09
N ALA A 23 10.57 -15.31 19.95
CA ALA A 23 10.42 -13.97 19.42
C ALA A 23 9.71 -14.03 18.06
N ARG A 24 8.68 -13.20 17.87
CA ARG A 24 7.94 -13.14 16.60
C ARG A 24 8.90 -12.76 15.47
N PRO A 25 8.85 -13.42 14.31
CA PRO A 25 9.72 -13.09 13.19
C PRO A 25 9.47 -11.66 12.72
N ILE A 26 10.54 -11.01 12.27
CA ILE A 26 10.46 -9.68 11.67
C ILE A 26 9.59 -9.76 10.41
N PRO A 27 8.67 -8.80 10.17
CA PRO A 27 7.93 -8.70 8.93
C PRO A 27 8.86 -8.69 7.70
N GLN A 28 8.47 -9.35 6.62
CA GLN A 28 9.33 -9.56 5.45
C GLN A 28 8.55 -9.48 4.16
N LEU A 29 9.17 -8.89 3.13
CA LEU A 29 8.75 -8.98 1.75
C LEU A 29 9.51 -10.13 1.07
N VAL A 30 8.82 -11.20 0.72
CA VAL A 30 9.44 -12.38 0.12
C VAL A 30 8.95 -12.58 -1.31
N LYS A 31 9.84 -12.99 -2.21
CA LYS A 31 9.45 -13.32 -3.59
C LYS A 31 8.58 -14.58 -3.63
N LYS A 32 7.49 -14.51 -4.40
CA LYS A 32 6.58 -15.60 -4.70
C LYS A 32 6.37 -15.64 -6.22
N GLY A 33 7.19 -16.42 -6.93
CA GLY A 33 7.24 -16.38 -8.39
C GLY A 33 7.67 -15.00 -8.91
N ASP A 34 6.87 -14.41 -9.77
CA ASP A 34 7.09 -13.07 -10.33
C ASP A 34 6.53 -11.93 -9.45
N LYS A 35 5.93 -12.26 -8.32
CA LYS A 35 5.30 -11.34 -7.39
C LYS A 35 5.93 -11.46 -5.99
N TYR A 36 5.28 -10.87 -5.01
CA TYR A 36 5.74 -10.88 -3.63
C TYR A 36 4.62 -11.30 -2.69
N ALA A 37 4.99 -11.82 -1.53
CA ALA A 37 4.15 -11.96 -0.36
C ALA A 37 4.69 -11.08 0.76
N PHE A 38 3.81 -10.47 1.53
CA PHE A 38 4.16 -9.79 2.76
C PHE A 38 3.92 -10.74 3.92
N LEU A 39 4.96 -11.05 4.69
CA LEU A 39 4.87 -11.93 5.85
C LEU A 39 4.84 -11.10 7.13
N VAL A 40 3.84 -11.33 7.96
CA VAL A 40 3.73 -10.81 9.33
C VAL A 40 3.57 -12.01 10.26
N ASP A 41 4.34 -12.05 11.34
CA ASP A 41 4.42 -13.23 12.23
C ASP A 41 4.74 -14.54 11.49
N GLY A 42 5.50 -14.45 10.39
CA GLY A 42 5.88 -15.57 9.54
C GLY A 42 4.76 -16.10 8.62
N LYS A 43 3.60 -15.44 8.57
CA LYS A 43 2.45 -15.83 7.74
C LYS A 43 2.15 -14.78 6.69
N PRO A 44 1.64 -15.18 5.51
CA PRO A 44 1.16 -14.23 4.51
C PRO A 44 0.09 -13.30 5.10
N PHE A 45 0.24 -12.02 4.85
CA PHE A 45 -0.61 -10.95 5.39
C PHE A 45 -1.13 -10.07 4.26
N LEU A 46 -2.44 -9.94 4.15
CA LEU A 46 -3.08 -8.98 3.26
C LEU A 46 -3.35 -7.71 4.07
N MET A 47 -2.64 -6.63 3.75
CA MET A 47 -2.85 -5.35 4.41
C MET A 47 -4.16 -4.71 3.93
N LEU A 48 -5.09 -4.51 4.85
CA LEU A 48 -6.35 -3.78 4.63
C LEU A 48 -6.31 -2.57 5.55
N GLY A 49 -5.85 -1.44 5.01
CA GLY A 49 -5.40 -0.32 5.80
C GLY A 49 -6.23 0.95 5.68
N GLY A 50 -5.98 1.84 6.60
CA GLY A 50 -6.42 3.23 6.54
C GLY A 50 -5.30 4.14 7.03
N GLN A 51 -4.95 5.11 6.19
CA GLN A 51 -4.05 6.18 6.59
C GLN A 51 -4.85 7.28 7.29
N VAL A 52 -4.50 7.58 8.52
CA VAL A 52 -5.15 8.68 9.26
C VAL A 52 -4.80 10.03 8.63
N ASP A 53 -5.60 11.04 8.91
CA ASP A 53 -5.28 12.42 8.50
C ASP A 53 -3.91 12.85 9.06
N ASN A 54 -3.17 13.63 8.29
CA ASN A 54 -1.83 14.09 8.65
C ASN A 54 -1.77 14.88 9.98
N ARG A 55 -2.90 15.32 10.51
CA ARG A 55 -3.02 16.01 11.81
C ARG A 55 -3.23 15.04 12.97
N VAL A 56 -3.51 13.76 12.70
CA VAL A 56 -3.73 12.72 13.73
C VAL A 56 -2.40 12.08 14.14
N PHE A 57 -1.47 12.90 14.64
CA PHE A 57 -0.16 12.46 15.15
C PHE A 57 -0.06 12.61 16.68
N VAL A 58 -1.13 13.03 17.33
CA VAL A 58 -1.20 13.13 18.81
C VAL A 58 -2.08 12.02 19.39
N PRO A 59 -1.70 11.47 20.55
CA PRO A 59 -2.38 10.31 21.12
C PRO A 59 -3.89 10.46 21.32
N ASP A 60 -4.34 11.63 21.74
CA ASP A 60 -5.77 11.86 22.04
C ASP A 60 -6.63 11.89 20.78
N GLU A 61 -6.10 12.37 19.67
CA GLU A 61 -6.80 12.29 18.36
C GLU A 61 -6.79 10.85 17.83
N MET A 62 -5.68 10.14 17.94
CA MET A 62 -5.59 8.73 17.56
C MET A 62 -6.60 7.87 18.35
N ALA A 63 -6.73 8.09 19.66
CA ALA A 63 -7.67 7.36 20.49
C ALA A 63 -9.13 7.52 20.05
N LYS A 64 -9.49 8.63 19.39
CA LYS A 64 -10.84 8.84 18.83
C LYS A 64 -11.04 8.06 17.53
N VAL A 65 -9.99 7.85 16.74
CA VAL A 65 -10.05 7.21 15.42
C VAL A 65 -10.00 5.67 15.52
N LEU A 66 -9.21 5.12 16.43
CA LEU A 66 -8.98 3.68 16.51
C LEU A 66 -10.24 2.80 16.62
N PRO A 67 -11.28 3.17 17.41
CA PRO A 67 -12.51 2.37 17.49
C PRO A 67 -13.21 2.18 16.14
N GLY A 68 -13.14 3.17 15.23
CA GLY A 68 -13.75 3.13 13.90
C GLY A 68 -13.17 2.03 12.99
N PHE A 69 -11.95 1.57 13.24
CA PHE A 69 -11.35 0.47 12.46
C PHE A 69 -12.10 -0.86 12.59
N LYS A 70 -12.88 -1.06 13.66
CA LYS A 70 -13.69 -2.26 13.83
C LYS A 70 -14.80 -2.33 12.78
N SER A 71 -15.57 -1.26 12.59
CA SER A 71 -16.62 -1.20 11.57
C SER A 71 -16.05 -1.05 10.17
N TYR A 72 -14.88 -0.41 10.04
CA TYR A 72 -14.13 -0.33 8.79
C TYR A 72 -13.60 -1.69 8.31
N ASN A 73 -13.53 -2.70 9.17
CA ASN A 73 -12.94 -4.02 8.90
C ASN A 73 -11.47 -3.94 8.46
N GLY A 74 -10.76 -2.87 8.81
CA GLY A 74 -9.34 -2.72 8.58
C GLY A 74 -8.51 -3.48 9.60
N ASN A 75 -7.33 -3.93 9.20
CA ASN A 75 -6.37 -4.62 10.06
C ASN A 75 -5.08 -3.82 10.30
N THR A 76 -4.92 -2.68 9.64
CA THR A 76 -3.70 -1.87 9.67
C THR A 76 -4.02 -0.38 9.72
N VAL A 77 -3.35 0.34 10.59
CA VAL A 77 -3.40 1.81 10.72
C VAL A 77 -2.08 2.39 10.20
N GLU A 78 -2.16 3.37 9.31
CA GLU A 78 -1.02 4.18 8.89
C GLU A 78 -1.07 5.53 9.60
N PHE A 79 -0.02 5.90 10.32
CA PHE A 79 0.00 7.14 11.10
C PHE A 79 1.32 7.88 11.01
N PRO A 80 1.28 9.23 10.96
CA PRO A 80 2.47 10.05 10.86
C PRO A 80 3.21 10.18 12.20
N VAL A 81 4.52 10.14 12.12
CA VAL A 81 5.45 10.58 13.17
C VAL A 81 6.29 11.70 12.58
N THR A 82 6.10 12.92 13.09
CA THR A 82 6.79 14.10 12.57
C THR A 82 8.12 14.30 13.28
N TRP A 83 9.13 14.78 12.56
CA TRP A 83 10.44 15.08 13.15
C TRP A 83 10.32 16.09 14.30
N LYS A 84 9.51 17.14 14.09
CA LYS A 84 9.24 18.16 15.13
C LYS A 84 8.68 17.57 16.41
N LEU A 85 7.84 16.54 16.32
CA LEU A 85 7.24 15.89 17.48
C LEU A 85 8.29 15.18 18.34
N ILE A 86 9.19 14.44 17.68
CA ILE A 86 10.13 13.58 18.42
C ILE A 86 11.45 14.26 18.78
N GLU A 87 11.86 15.32 18.07
CA GLU A 87 13.09 16.09 18.33
C GLU A 87 12.81 17.60 18.32
N PRO A 88 12.00 18.13 19.28
CA PRO A 88 11.66 19.56 19.34
C PRO A 88 12.86 20.48 19.53
N LYS A 89 13.93 19.97 20.15
CA LYS A 89 15.24 20.60 20.25
C LYS A 89 16.32 19.64 19.78
N GLU A 90 17.34 20.14 19.11
CA GLU A 90 18.41 19.33 18.55
C GLU A 90 19.04 18.41 19.60
N GLY A 91 18.98 17.10 19.35
CA GLY A 91 19.52 16.05 20.22
C GLY A 91 18.65 15.68 21.42
N GLU A 92 17.53 16.36 21.66
CA GLU A 92 16.59 16.05 22.74
C GLU A 92 15.38 15.28 22.18
N PHE A 93 15.37 13.95 22.34
CA PHE A 93 14.30 13.10 21.83
C PHE A 93 13.20 12.85 22.85
N ASN A 94 11.94 12.87 22.38
CA ASN A 94 10.75 12.54 23.17
C ASN A 94 9.84 11.60 22.36
N PHE A 95 9.71 10.36 22.79
CA PHE A 95 8.91 9.33 22.12
C PHE A 95 7.57 9.04 22.83
N GLY A 96 7.20 9.76 23.88
CA GLY A 96 6.02 9.45 24.69
C GLY A 96 4.71 9.41 23.90
N ALA A 97 4.56 10.23 22.85
CA ALA A 97 3.41 10.16 21.95
C ALA A 97 3.42 8.87 21.11
N VAL A 98 4.59 8.49 20.58
CA VAL A 98 4.77 7.25 19.80
C VAL A 98 4.44 6.03 20.65
N ASP A 99 4.92 5.98 21.89
CA ASP A 99 4.65 4.89 22.85
C ASP A 99 3.16 4.68 23.06
N LYS A 100 2.45 5.79 23.31
CA LYS A 100 1.01 5.73 23.56
C LYS A 100 0.26 5.27 22.31
N ILE A 101 0.57 5.83 21.14
CA ILE A 101 -0.10 5.48 19.88
C ILE A 101 0.12 4.00 19.55
N VAL A 102 1.36 3.50 19.58
CA VAL A 102 1.68 2.10 19.27
C VAL A 102 0.99 1.15 20.25
N ARG A 103 0.96 1.48 21.54
CA ARG A 103 0.26 0.70 22.57
C ARG A 103 -1.26 0.66 22.33
N ASP A 104 -1.85 1.82 22.00
CA ASP A 104 -3.29 1.91 21.74
C ASP A 104 -3.68 1.14 20.46
N ILE A 105 -2.90 1.22 19.38
CA ILE A 105 -3.09 0.41 18.16
C ILE A 105 -3.03 -1.08 18.50
N ARG A 106 -2.03 -1.51 19.29
CA ARG A 106 -1.90 -2.91 19.75
C ARG A 106 -3.10 -3.36 20.56
N ALA A 107 -3.61 -2.52 21.45
CA ALA A 107 -4.79 -2.80 22.27
C ALA A 107 -6.06 -3.03 21.41
N HIS A 108 -6.14 -2.43 20.22
CA HIS A 108 -7.21 -2.65 19.26
C HIS A 108 -6.94 -3.85 18.32
N SER A 109 -5.89 -4.64 18.55
CA SER A 109 -5.48 -5.78 17.72
C SER A 109 -5.18 -5.40 16.26
N LEU A 110 -4.74 -4.17 16.03
CA LEU A 110 -4.35 -3.65 14.73
C LEU A 110 -2.83 -3.72 14.54
N ARG A 111 -2.40 -3.74 13.28
CA ARG A 111 -1.01 -3.50 12.89
C ARG A 111 -0.83 -2.03 12.54
N ALA A 112 0.43 -1.59 12.55
CA ALA A 112 0.78 -0.20 12.30
C ALA A 112 1.78 -0.07 11.14
N ILE A 113 1.60 0.97 10.35
CA ILE A 113 2.62 1.53 9.46
C ILE A 113 2.97 2.91 10.00
N VAL A 114 4.24 3.13 10.28
CA VAL A 114 4.75 4.44 10.70
C VAL A 114 5.15 5.23 9.47
N LEU A 115 4.63 6.46 9.34
CA LEU A 115 4.98 7.39 8.28
C LEU A 115 5.96 8.41 8.86
N TRP A 116 7.25 8.31 8.48
CA TRP A 116 8.26 9.27 8.89
C TRP A 116 8.13 10.56 8.11
N PHE A 117 7.63 11.63 8.73
CA PHE A 117 7.63 12.97 8.18
C PHE A 117 8.91 13.68 8.64
N GLY A 118 9.99 13.36 7.94
CA GLY A 118 11.35 13.87 8.19
C GLY A 118 11.62 15.16 7.43
N THR A 119 12.55 15.11 6.48
CA THR A 119 12.96 16.27 5.68
C THR A 119 11.90 16.70 4.69
N TRP A 120 11.15 15.75 4.11
CA TRP A 120 10.09 16.04 3.13
C TRP A 120 8.73 15.52 3.57
N LYS A 121 7.74 16.41 3.48
CA LYS A 121 6.33 16.15 3.46
C LYS A 121 5.73 17.01 2.34
N GLY A 122 5.94 16.58 1.08
CA GLY A 122 5.74 17.48 -0.06
C GLY A 122 6.57 18.77 0.13
N ASP A 123 5.91 19.94 0.09
CA ASP A 123 6.53 21.25 0.39
C ASP A 123 6.18 21.81 1.79
N GLU A 124 5.58 21.00 2.64
CA GLU A 124 5.12 21.41 3.97
C GLU A 124 6.26 21.39 4.99
N THR A 125 6.73 22.56 5.42
CA THR A 125 7.81 22.70 6.41
C THR A 125 7.33 22.72 7.87
N GLN A 126 6.03 22.73 8.11
CA GLN A 126 5.43 22.78 9.46
C GLN A 126 5.75 21.56 10.33
N PHE A 127 6.12 20.45 9.72
CA PHE A 127 6.47 19.20 10.40
C PHE A 127 7.95 19.11 10.77
N LEU A 128 8.77 20.03 10.25
CA LEU A 128 10.19 20.15 10.59
C LEU A 128 10.37 20.82 11.96
N PRO A 129 11.40 20.43 12.72
CA PRO A 129 11.78 21.14 13.95
C PRO A 129 12.13 22.61 13.69
N ASP A 130 11.82 23.48 14.63
CA ASP A 130 12.08 24.91 14.52
C ASP A 130 13.60 25.22 14.41
N TRP A 131 14.46 24.39 15.02
CA TRP A 131 15.91 24.54 14.93
C TRP A 131 16.47 24.23 13.52
N ILE A 132 15.74 23.47 12.69
CA ILE A 132 16.04 23.28 11.25
C ILE A 132 15.60 24.51 10.47
N THR A 133 14.31 24.89 10.59
CA THR A 133 13.73 25.96 9.74
C THR A 133 14.30 27.35 10.05
N SER A 134 14.78 27.60 11.27
CA SER A 134 15.38 28.86 11.69
C SER A 134 16.87 29.00 11.31
N ASN A 135 17.51 27.95 10.77
CA ASN A 135 18.94 27.99 10.43
C ASN A 135 19.22 27.62 8.94
N PRO A 136 18.79 28.46 7.98
CA PRO A 136 18.95 28.18 6.56
C PRO A 136 20.42 28.13 6.08
N ALA A 137 21.35 28.69 6.82
CA ALA A 137 22.77 28.60 6.50
C ALA A 137 23.30 27.16 6.71
N ARG A 138 22.80 26.46 7.72
CA ARG A 138 23.16 25.08 8.02
C ARG A 138 22.27 24.07 7.26
N PHE A 139 21.00 24.41 7.09
CA PHE A 139 19.98 23.58 6.48
C PHE A 139 19.41 24.27 5.22
N PRO A 140 20.15 24.26 4.11
CA PRO A 140 19.79 25.05 2.93
C PRO A 140 18.54 24.50 2.25
N LYS A 141 17.71 25.41 1.77
CA LYS A 141 16.63 25.13 0.82
C LYS A 141 17.15 25.11 -0.60
N ALA A 142 16.43 24.41 -1.49
CA ALA A 142 16.72 24.43 -2.91
C ALA A 142 16.47 25.83 -3.50
N LEU A 143 17.24 26.18 -4.54
CA LEU A 143 17.08 27.42 -5.31
C LEU A 143 16.55 27.09 -6.71
N ASP A 144 15.71 27.97 -7.26
CA ASP A 144 15.34 27.90 -8.67
C ASP A 144 16.42 28.55 -9.57
N GLY A 145 16.19 28.55 -10.88
CA GLY A 145 17.12 29.09 -11.87
C GLY A 145 17.41 30.59 -11.73
N ASP A 146 16.51 31.35 -11.13
CA ASP A 146 16.62 32.79 -10.87
C ASP A 146 17.19 33.11 -9.48
N GLY A 147 17.54 32.06 -8.70
CA GLY A 147 18.06 32.18 -7.34
C GLY A 147 16.99 32.36 -6.26
N LYS A 148 15.71 32.21 -6.57
CA LYS A 148 14.62 32.25 -5.60
C LYS A 148 14.61 30.99 -4.77
N VAL A 149 14.39 31.14 -3.48
CA VAL A 149 14.36 30.03 -2.51
C VAL A 149 13.05 29.26 -2.62
N SER A 150 13.13 27.94 -2.83
CA SER A 150 12.02 27.01 -2.74
C SER A 150 11.58 26.79 -1.29
N ASN A 151 10.41 26.21 -1.07
CA ASN A 151 10.02 25.71 0.25
C ASN A 151 10.76 24.43 0.63
N SER A 152 11.12 23.59 -0.35
CA SER A 152 11.77 22.31 -0.12
C SER A 152 13.24 22.48 0.33
N LEU A 153 13.66 21.68 1.29
CA LEU A 153 15.07 21.55 1.66
C LEU A 153 15.86 20.93 0.49
N SER A 154 17.12 21.36 0.34
CA SER A 154 17.99 20.83 -0.71
C SER A 154 18.45 19.39 -0.39
N PRO A 155 18.36 18.44 -1.32
CA PRO A 155 18.90 17.08 -1.13
C PRO A 155 20.43 17.05 -1.07
N HIS A 156 21.09 18.19 -1.30
CA HIS A 156 22.54 18.35 -1.22
C HIS A 156 23.01 18.86 0.15
N GLY A 157 22.09 19.10 1.10
CA GLY A 157 22.39 19.56 2.46
C GLY A 157 22.98 18.45 3.32
N ALA A 158 24.32 18.38 3.44
CA ALA A 158 24.97 17.34 4.23
C ALA A 158 24.56 17.36 5.72
N ALA A 159 24.39 18.56 6.30
CA ALA A 159 23.93 18.71 7.68
C ALA A 159 22.47 18.26 7.86
N THR A 160 21.62 18.51 6.86
CA THR A 160 20.23 18.04 6.85
C THR A 160 20.17 16.52 6.82
N LEU A 161 20.92 15.89 5.91
CA LEU A 161 21.00 14.44 5.81
C LEU A 161 21.47 13.79 7.11
N GLU A 162 22.52 14.34 7.74
CA GLU A 162 23.06 13.75 8.97
C GLU A 162 22.08 13.89 10.14
N ALA A 163 21.40 15.04 10.26
CA ALA A 163 20.40 15.28 11.29
C ALA A 163 19.19 14.36 11.13
N ASP A 164 18.64 14.21 9.91
CA ASP A 164 17.52 13.33 9.59
C ASP A 164 17.87 11.85 9.86
N ARG A 165 19.03 11.40 9.36
CA ARG A 165 19.52 10.03 9.63
C ARG A 165 19.58 9.72 11.12
N LYS A 166 20.07 10.68 11.93
CA LYS A 166 20.16 10.54 13.38
C LYS A 166 18.78 10.46 14.04
N ALA A 167 17.86 11.34 13.64
CA ALA A 167 16.50 11.36 14.15
C ALA A 167 15.74 10.10 13.78
N PHE A 168 15.79 9.69 12.52
CA PHE A 168 15.13 8.46 12.06
C PHE A 168 15.73 7.21 12.71
N ALA A 169 17.05 7.11 12.83
CA ALA A 169 17.69 6.00 13.53
C ALA A 169 17.30 5.92 15.02
N ALA A 170 17.15 7.08 15.68
CA ALA A 170 16.69 7.15 17.06
C ALA A 170 15.23 6.66 17.18
N LEU A 171 14.34 7.08 16.28
CA LEU A 171 12.96 6.57 16.21
C LEU A 171 12.93 5.06 16.01
N MET A 172 13.69 4.55 15.05
CA MET A 172 13.71 3.12 14.74
C MET A 172 14.29 2.27 15.88
N LYS A 173 15.31 2.78 16.57
CA LYS A 173 15.85 2.14 17.78
C LYS A 173 14.78 2.08 18.87
N HIS A 174 14.08 3.18 19.11
CA HIS A 174 13.02 3.25 20.10
C HIS A 174 11.84 2.32 19.75
N LEU A 175 11.39 2.30 18.50
CA LEU A 175 10.37 1.36 18.03
C LEU A 175 10.78 -0.10 18.26
N ARG A 176 12.05 -0.44 18.05
CA ARG A 176 12.55 -1.76 18.38
C ARG A 176 12.40 -2.07 19.87
N GLU A 177 12.79 -1.15 20.73
CA GLU A 177 12.74 -1.33 22.20
C GLU A 177 11.32 -1.59 22.71
N ILE A 178 10.30 -0.91 22.13
CA ILE A 178 8.91 -1.02 22.60
C ILE A 178 8.06 -2.05 21.86
N ASP A 179 8.50 -2.56 20.70
CA ASP A 179 7.65 -3.35 19.80
C ASP A 179 8.31 -4.62 19.21
N GLU A 180 9.59 -4.92 19.51
CA GLU A 180 10.26 -6.06 18.86
C GLU A 180 9.63 -7.42 19.20
N ASN A 181 8.93 -7.54 20.32
CA ASN A 181 8.25 -8.76 20.73
C ASN A 181 6.80 -8.85 20.23
N ASP A 182 6.16 -7.70 19.99
CA ASP A 182 4.74 -7.61 19.60
C ASP A 182 4.54 -7.49 18.10
N ARG A 183 5.50 -6.90 17.39
CA ARG A 183 5.43 -6.64 15.94
C ARG A 183 4.16 -5.89 15.55
N THR A 184 3.75 -4.94 16.36
CA THR A 184 2.64 -4.03 16.03
C THR A 184 2.97 -3.22 14.79
N VAL A 185 4.20 -2.66 14.74
CA VAL A 185 4.73 -1.95 13.57
C VAL A 185 5.28 -2.97 12.57
N ILE A 186 4.70 -3.00 11.38
CA ILE A 186 5.02 -4.01 10.36
C ILE A 186 5.74 -3.47 9.13
N LEU A 187 5.67 -2.15 8.93
CA LEU A 187 6.25 -1.46 7.77
C LEU A 187 6.50 0.01 8.14
N VAL A 188 7.46 0.65 7.49
CA VAL A 188 7.77 2.06 7.73
C VAL A 188 7.90 2.79 6.40
N GLN A 189 7.21 3.93 6.26
CA GLN A 189 7.42 4.88 5.19
C GLN A 189 8.57 5.82 5.56
N VAL A 190 9.52 5.98 4.65
CA VAL A 190 10.66 6.90 4.84
C VAL A 190 10.39 8.14 4.03
N GLU A 191 10.20 9.28 4.68
CA GLU A 191 9.72 10.53 4.13
C GLU A 191 8.27 10.43 3.60
N ASN A 192 7.69 11.55 3.22
CA ASN A 192 6.39 11.56 2.56
C ASN A 192 6.46 12.36 1.25
N GLU A 193 6.17 11.67 0.14
CA GLU A 193 6.15 12.28 -1.19
C GLU A 193 7.39 13.13 -1.48
N PRO A 194 8.60 12.58 -1.27
CA PRO A 194 9.82 13.36 -1.31
C PRO A 194 10.10 13.90 -2.70
N GLY A 195 10.56 15.14 -2.73
CA GLY A 195 10.93 15.83 -3.96
C GLY A 195 11.07 17.33 -3.75
N ILE A 196 11.51 18.04 -4.78
CA ILE A 196 11.61 19.50 -4.79
C ILE A 196 10.35 20.06 -5.47
N VAL A 197 9.65 20.96 -4.79
CA VAL A 197 8.53 21.72 -5.35
C VAL A 197 9.02 23.09 -5.80
N GLY A 198 8.62 23.49 -7.01
CA GLY A 198 9.04 24.69 -7.71
C GLY A 198 10.02 24.38 -8.87
N PRO A 199 11.31 24.26 -8.65
CA PRO A 199 12.26 23.95 -9.73
C PRO A 199 12.39 22.43 -9.98
N ALA A 200 12.76 22.07 -11.22
CA ALA A 200 13.09 20.69 -11.59
C ALA A 200 14.35 20.16 -10.86
N ARG A 201 15.25 21.04 -10.46
CA ARG A 201 16.43 20.74 -9.63
C ARG A 201 16.82 21.92 -8.74
N ASP A 202 17.66 21.65 -7.77
CA ASP A 202 18.35 22.72 -7.03
C ASP A 202 19.41 23.40 -7.93
N HIS A 203 19.34 24.72 -8.02
CA HIS A 203 20.27 25.57 -8.75
C HIS A 203 21.29 26.27 -7.84
N SER A 204 21.45 25.85 -6.60
CA SER A 204 22.53 26.38 -5.73
C SER A 204 23.91 26.16 -6.37
N PRO A 205 24.93 26.99 -6.03
CA PRO A 205 26.27 26.83 -6.58
C PRO A 205 26.85 25.42 -6.45
N GLY A 206 26.59 24.76 -5.32
CA GLY A 206 27.00 23.38 -5.07
C GLY A 206 26.31 22.38 -6.00
N ALA A 207 25.00 22.49 -6.14
CA ALA A 207 24.20 21.65 -7.03
C ALA A 207 24.57 21.88 -8.50
N ASN A 208 24.78 23.12 -8.92
CA ASN A 208 25.23 23.45 -10.27
C ASN A 208 26.60 22.82 -10.60
N LYS A 209 27.54 22.81 -9.65
CA LYS A 209 28.84 22.14 -9.83
C LYS A 209 28.67 20.64 -10.04
N LEU A 210 27.79 19.98 -9.27
CA LEU A 210 27.47 18.55 -9.39
C LEU A 210 26.76 18.25 -10.72
N PHE A 211 25.80 19.07 -11.11
CA PHE A 211 25.03 18.90 -12.35
C PHE A 211 25.90 19.02 -13.61
N ASN A 212 26.84 19.96 -13.62
CA ASN A 212 27.79 20.13 -14.72
C ASN A 212 28.90 19.05 -14.72
N GLY A 213 29.00 18.25 -13.68
CA GLY A 213 29.92 17.14 -13.58
C GLY A 213 29.46 15.90 -14.34
N ARG A 214 30.25 14.81 -14.19
CA ARG A 214 29.89 13.50 -14.75
C ARG A 214 28.90 12.79 -13.85
N VAL A 215 28.00 12.01 -14.46
CA VAL A 215 27.15 11.08 -13.72
C VAL A 215 28.04 10.05 -13.02
N PRO A 216 27.78 9.70 -11.74
CA PRO A 216 28.57 8.71 -11.00
C PRO A 216 28.67 7.37 -11.73
N ALA A 217 29.86 6.78 -11.76
CA ALA A 217 30.16 5.60 -12.57
C ALA A 217 29.32 4.39 -12.19
N GLU A 218 29.11 4.17 -10.88
CA GLU A 218 28.28 3.09 -10.37
C GLU A 218 26.82 3.23 -10.83
N PHE A 219 26.30 4.45 -10.89
CA PHE A 219 24.92 4.71 -11.32
C PHE A 219 24.74 4.47 -12.82
N VAL A 220 25.68 4.97 -13.62
CA VAL A 220 25.70 4.72 -15.08
C VAL A 220 25.78 3.22 -15.38
N THR A 221 26.61 2.48 -14.64
CA THR A 221 26.78 1.04 -14.77
C THR A 221 25.49 0.29 -14.41
N ALA A 222 24.86 0.64 -13.29
CA ALA A 222 23.59 0.03 -12.86
C ALA A 222 22.48 0.23 -13.89
N LEU A 223 22.45 1.40 -14.54
CA LEU A 223 21.49 1.74 -15.59
C LEU A 223 21.87 1.25 -16.99
N LYS A 224 23.04 0.61 -17.13
CA LYS A 224 23.59 0.14 -18.43
C LYS A 224 23.70 1.26 -19.48
N LYS A 225 24.04 2.45 -19.05
CA LYS A 225 24.22 3.65 -19.91
C LYS A 225 25.69 3.92 -20.20
N LYS A 226 25.96 4.75 -21.22
CA LYS A 226 27.33 5.23 -21.52
C LYS A 226 27.71 6.35 -20.55
N PRO A 227 28.96 6.39 -20.05
CA PRO A 227 29.43 7.48 -19.19
C PRO A 227 29.40 8.85 -19.88
N GLY A 228 28.98 9.89 -19.13
CA GLY A 228 28.87 11.25 -19.63
C GLY A 228 28.47 12.24 -18.53
N THR A 229 28.21 13.49 -18.90
CA THR A 229 27.52 14.46 -18.04
C THR A 229 26.03 14.11 -17.96
N TRP A 230 25.30 14.74 -17.06
CA TRP A 230 23.85 14.50 -16.89
C TRP A 230 23.09 14.73 -18.21
N ALA A 231 23.38 15.82 -18.91
CA ALA A 231 22.78 16.11 -20.21
C ALA A 231 23.13 15.07 -21.29
N GLN A 232 24.37 14.55 -21.30
CA GLN A 232 24.78 13.51 -22.26
C GLN A 232 24.15 12.15 -21.98
N VAL A 233 23.96 11.79 -20.70
CA VAL A 233 23.43 10.49 -20.30
C VAL A 233 21.91 10.42 -20.40
N PHE A 234 21.21 11.52 -20.04
CA PHE A 234 19.76 11.52 -19.90
C PHE A 234 19.03 12.41 -20.91
N GLY A 235 19.75 13.26 -21.67
CA GLY A 235 19.14 14.19 -22.62
C GLY A 235 18.62 15.48 -21.95
N GLY A 236 18.38 16.53 -22.78
CA GLY A 236 18.21 17.89 -22.28
C GLY A 236 17.12 18.09 -21.22
N GLN A 237 15.88 17.72 -21.52
CA GLN A 237 14.75 17.95 -20.60
C GLN A 237 14.74 17.00 -19.39
N PHE A 238 15.13 15.75 -19.57
CA PHE A 238 15.10 14.75 -18.50
C PHE A 238 16.35 14.80 -17.60
N ALA A 239 17.42 15.50 -18.02
CA ALA A 239 18.67 15.55 -17.26
C ALA A 239 18.51 16.17 -15.86
N GLU A 240 17.72 17.23 -15.73
CA GLU A 240 17.50 17.91 -14.45
C GLU A 240 16.71 17.05 -13.47
N GLU A 241 15.63 16.42 -13.95
CA GLU A 241 14.86 15.49 -13.13
C GLU A 241 15.67 14.24 -12.75
N ALA A 242 16.44 13.67 -13.68
CA ALA A 242 17.30 12.52 -13.40
C ALA A 242 18.38 12.84 -12.35
N PHE A 243 18.93 14.06 -12.40
CA PHE A 243 19.86 14.56 -11.40
C PHE A 243 19.21 14.67 -10.02
N THR A 244 18.04 15.29 -9.95
CA THR A 244 17.30 15.44 -8.69
C THR A 244 16.89 14.07 -8.15
N THR A 245 16.39 13.20 -9.02
CA THR A 245 16.01 11.82 -8.66
C THR A 245 17.18 11.04 -8.06
N TYR A 246 18.35 11.10 -8.67
CA TYR A 246 19.53 10.43 -8.13
C TYR A 246 19.88 10.92 -6.72
N HIS A 247 19.97 12.23 -6.53
CA HIS A 247 20.36 12.81 -5.24
C HIS A 247 19.30 12.60 -4.18
N MET A 248 18.02 12.70 -4.52
CA MET A 248 16.90 12.40 -3.64
C MET A 248 16.92 10.93 -3.21
N ALA A 249 17.02 10.02 -4.17
CA ALA A 249 17.08 8.58 -3.90
C ALA A 249 18.31 8.21 -3.04
N LYS A 250 19.48 8.81 -3.28
CA LYS A 250 20.69 8.61 -2.46
C LYS A 250 20.50 9.11 -1.03
N TYR A 251 19.88 10.27 -0.86
CA TYR A 251 19.55 10.80 0.47
C TYR A 251 18.67 9.82 1.24
N ILE A 252 17.53 9.44 0.65
CA ILE A 252 16.55 8.55 1.28
C ILE A 252 17.13 7.16 1.51
N ASN A 253 17.95 6.65 0.60
CA ASN A 253 18.69 5.40 0.82
C ASN A 253 19.56 5.45 2.08
N SER A 254 20.21 6.60 2.31
CA SER A 254 21.06 6.78 3.49
C SER A 254 20.25 6.82 4.80
N VAL A 255 19.09 7.50 4.79
CA VAL A 255 18.14 7.53 5.91
C VAL A 255 17.59 6.12 6.17
N THR A 256 17.14 5.43 5.10
CA THR A 256 16.63 4.05 5.16
C THR A 256 17.65 3.07 5.73
N GLN A 257 18.92 3.16 5.30
CA GLN A 257 20.01 2.33 5.83
C GLN A 257 20.24 2.54 7.33
N ALA A 258 20.20 3.79 7.79
CA ALA A 258 20.34 4.12 9.20
C ALA A 258 19.17 3.54 10.03
N GLY A 259 17.95 3.66 9.53
CA GLY A 259 16.77 3.06 10.16
C GLY A 259 16.83 1.54 10.21
N LYS A 260 17.15 0.89 9.09
CA LYS A 260 17.28 -0.59 9.03
C LYS A 260 18.39 -1.15 9.91
N ALA A 261 19.48 -0.41 10.06
CA ALA A 261 20.56 -0.79 10.99
C ALA A 261 20.08 -0.81 12.45
N ALA A 262 19.16 0.08 12.82
CA ALA A 262 18.57 0.13 14.16
C ALA A 262 17.45 -0.92 14.35
N TYR A 263 16.52 -1.02 13.39
CA TYR A 263 15.39 -1.96 13.39
C TYR A 263 15.06 -2.37 11.95
N PRO A 264 15.39 -3.60 11.50
CA PRO A 264 15.36 -3.99 10.09
C PRO A 264 13.94 -4.35 9.60
N LEU A 265 12.95 -3.50 9.86
CA LEU A 265 11.63 -3.59 9.25
C LEU A 265 11.72 -3.32 7.74
N PRO A 266 10.80 -3.86 6.93
CA PRO A 266 10.63 -3.41 5.55
C PRO A 266 10.32 -1.91 5.52
N MET A 267 10.88 -1.19 4.52
CA MET A 267 10.74 0.25 4.40
C MET A 267 10.41 0.65 2.96
N TYR A 268 9.54 1.63 2.81
CA TYR A 268 9.12 2.13 1.51
C TYR A 268 9.12 3.65 1.44
N VAL A 269 8.95 4.16 0.23
CA VAL A 269 8.69 5.57 -0.04
C VAL A 269 7.41 5.67 -0.87
N ASN A 270 6.56 6.65 -0.55
CA ASN A 270 5.38 6.96 -1.34
C ASN A 270 5.66 8.08 -2.36
N VAL A 271 4.75 8.24 -3.31
CA VAL A 271 4.97 9.11 -4.47
C VAL A 271 3.75 9.95 -4.75
N TRP A 272 3.87 11.28 -4.63
CA TRP A 272 2.94 12.21 -5.25
C TRP A 272 3.05 12.09 -6.77
N MET A 273 2.02 11.49 -7.36
CA MET A 273 2.03 11.17 -8.79
C MET A 273 1.96 12.41 -9.66
N GLY A 274 2.89 12.51 -10.59
CA GLY A 274 2.83 13.43 -11.72
C GLY A 274 2.18 12.77 -12.94
N GLY A 275 1.89 13.58 -13.93
CA GLY A 275 1.40 13.14 -15.20
C GLY A 275 -0.02 12.64 -15.14
N VAL A 276 -0.17 11.46 -15.60
CA VAL A 276 -1.42 10.75 -15.70
C VAL A 276 -2.10 10.51 -14.33
N GLY A 277 -1.58 11.05 -13.22
CA GLY A 277 -2.03 10.70 -11.89
C GLY A 277 -2.73 11.79 -11.06
N THR A 278 -2.47 13.07 -11.31
CA THR A 278 -2.91 14.14 -10.39
C THR A 278 -4.04 15.01 -10.92
N ASN A 279 -4.15 15.17 -12.23
CA ASN A 279 -5.17 16.01 -12.84
C ASN A 279 -6.03 15.20 -13.80
N ASP A 280 -7.35 15.44 -13.79
CA ASP A 280 -8.29 14.92 -14.78
C ASP A 280 -8.02 15.50 -16.20
N ARG A 281 -6.91 16.21 -16.37
CA ARG A 281 -6.48 16.84 -17.62
C ARG A 281 -5.44 15.99 -18.31
N PHE A 282 -5.84 15.28 -19.35
CA PHE A 282 -4.99 14.44 -20.20
C PHE A 282 -3.90 15.18 -21.00
N TYR A 283 -3.88 16.51 -20.97
CA TYR A 283 -3.15 17.33 -21.92
C TYR A 283 -2.12 18.29 -21.31
N ASP A 284 -2.01 18.35 -19.98
CA ASP A 284 -0.96 19.12 -19.37
C ASP A 284 0.34 18.31 -19.41
N PHE A 285 1.33 18.82 -20.12
CA PHE A 285 2.69 18.32 -20.03
C PHE A 285 3.19 18.58 -18.62
N ASP A 286 3.17 17.52 -17.81
CA ASP A 286 3.66 17.62 -16.45
C ASP A 286 5.12 17.98 -16.42
N ARG A 287 5.44 18.95 -15.58
CA ARG A 287 6.79 19.44 -15.37
C ARG A 287 7.25 19.04 -13.98
N PRO A 288 8.44 18.41 -13.86
CA PRO A 288 9.05 18.15 -12.57
C PRO A 288 9.19 19.44 -11.76
N GLY A 289 8.77 19.42 -10.50
CA GLY A 289 8.76 20.57 -9.60
C GLY A 289 7.50 21.44 -9.68
N ASP A 290 6.81 21.45 -10.79
CA ASP A 290 5.61 22.27 -11.04
C ASP A 290 4.32 21.46 -10.85
N SER A 291 4.21 20.33 -11.56
CA SER A 291 3.03 19.46 -11.51
C SER A 291 3.12 18.40 -10.42
N TYR A 292 4.32 18.05 -10.03
CA TYR A 292 4.65 17.08 -8.97
C TYR A 292 6.04 17.37 -8.40
N PRO A 293 6.38 16.95 -7.18
CA PRO A 293 7.71 17.14 -6.63
C PRO A 293 8.78 16.45 -7.47
N SER A 294 9.78 17.22 -7.96
CA SER A 294 10.87 16.67 -8.76
C SER A 294 11.78 15.77 -7.93
N GLY A 295 12.15 14.64 -8.48
CA GLY A 295 13.02 13.68 -7.84
C GLY A 295 12.30 12.53 -7.15
N GLY A 296 10.96 12.56 -7.04
CA GLY A 296 10.15 11.45 -6.54
C GLY A 296 10.23 10.19 -7.41
N GLY A 297 9.73 9.07 -6.86
CA GLY A 297 9.74 7.76 -7.52
C GLY A 297 8.66 7.61 -8.58
N GLN A 298 8.60 8.55 -9.54
CA GLN A 298 7.64 8.52 -10.65
C GLN A 298 7.80 7.25 -11.51
N SER A 299 6.77 6.85 -12.23
CA SER A 299 6.81 5.64 -13.05
C SER A 299 7.97 5.61 -14.06
N HIS A 300 8.40 6.75 -14.57
CA HIS A 300 9.52 6.91 -15.49
C HIS A 300 10.89 7.04 -14.80
N THR A 301 10.91 7.30 -13.49
CA THR A 301 12.14 7.39 -12.69
C THR A 301 12.39 6.16 -11.82
N LEU A 302 11.51 5.13 -11.84
CA LEU A 302 11.64 3.94 -11.00
C LEU A 302 12.99 3.23 -11.16
N ASP A 303 13.53 3.13 -12.38
CA ASP A 303 14.84 2.50 -12.61
C ASP A 303 15.97 3.29 -11.94
N LEU A 304 15.85 4.63 -11.94
CA LEU A 304 16.82 5.50 -11.26
C LEU A 304 16.78 5.28 -9.74
N TRP A 305 15.57 5.21 -9.17
CA TRP A 305 15.37 4.91 -7.75
C TRP A 305 15.92 3.55 -7.36
N LYS A 306 15.60 2.49 -8.12
CA LYS A 306 16.09 1.13 -7.83
C LYS A 306 17.61 1.03 -7.90
N ALA A 307 18.24 1.80 -8.80
CA ALA A 307 19.69 1.87 -8.90
C ALA A 307 20.34 2.69 -7.77
N ALA A 308 19.71 3.79 -7.33
CA ALA A 308 20.29 4.71 -6.36
C ALA A 308 19.91 4.42 -4.90
N ALA A 309 18.75 3.78 -4.67
CA ALA A 309 18.21 3.51 -3.32
C ALA A 309 17.91 2.02 -3.08
N PRO A 310 18.91 1.11 -3.12
CA PRO A 310 18.67 -0.32 -2.94
C PRO A 310 18.21 -0.72 -1.53
N ALA A 311 18.31 0.16 -0.54
CA ALA A 311 17.79 -0.10 0.80
C ALA A 311 16.27 0.08 0.90
N VAL A 312 15.65 0.80 -0.04
CA VAL A 312 14.19 0.97 -0.12
C VAL A 312 13.58 -0.28 -0.76
N ASP A 313 12.72 -0.97 -0.03
CA ASP A 313 12.16 -2.26 -0.47
C ASP A 313 11.13 -2.10 -1.60
N LEU A 314 10.27 -1.07 -1.51
CA LEU A 314 9.29 -0.76 -2.54
C LEU A 314 9.03 0.74 -2.66
N ILE A 315 8.45 1.12 -3.80
CA ILE A 315 7.98 2.47 -4.09
C ILE A 315 6.48 2.36 -4.34
N ALA A 316 5.69 3.09 -3.55
CA ALA A 316 4.23 3.02 -3.52
C ALA A 316 3.61 4.28 -4.16
N PRO A 317 2.74 4.15 -5.16
CA PRO A 317 2.06 5.30 -5.75
C PRO A 317 0.86 5.75 -4.91
N ASP A 318 0.70 7.06 -4.71
CA ASP A 318 -0.49 7.67 -4.12
C ASP A 318 -1.46 8.01 -5.25
N ILE A 319 -2.55 7.25 -5.36
CA ILE A 319 -3.37 7.27 -6.56
C ILE A 319 -4.71 7.95 -6.30
N TYR A 320 -4.91 9.15 -6.86
CA TYR A 320 -6.15 9.92 -6.75
C TYR A 320 -6.92 10.06 -8.07
N HIS A 321 -6.51 9.31 -9.10
CA HIS A 321 -7.17 9.35 -10.40
C HIS A 321 -8.46 8.51 -10.42
N ARG A 322 -9.57 9.11 -10.89
CA ARG A 322 -10.90 8.46 -10.89
C ARG A 322 -11.16 7.55 -12.09
N SER A 323 -10.44 7.71 -13.20
CA SER A 323 -10.60 6.87 -14.39
C SER A 323 -9.98 5.49 -14.18
N ALA A 324 -10.74 4.42 -14.46
CA ALA A 324 -10.28 3.04 -14.37
C ALA A 324 -9.09 2.75 -15.31
N VAL A 325 -9.09 3.35 -16.50
CA VAL A 325 -8.00 3.18 -17.48
C VAL A 325 -6.70 3.73 -16.93
N ILE A 326 -6.73 4.92 -16.32
CA ILE A 326 -5.55 5.56 -15.77
C ILE A 326 -5.07 4.85 -14.49
N TYR A 327 -6.01 4.50 -13.61
CA TYR A 327 -5.68 3.76 -12.39
C TYR A 327 -4.98 2.43 -12.74
N ARG A 328 -5.52 1.69 -13.70
CA ARG A 328 -4.93 0.45 -14.25
C ARG A 328 -3.53 0.68 -14.82
N LEU A 329 -3.34 1.75 -15.59
CA LEU A 329 -2.03 2.11 -16.15
C LEU A 329 -1.00 2.32 -15.05
N ILE A 330 -1.36 3.06 -13.99
CA ILE A 330 -0.48 3.28 -12.83
C ILE A 330 -0.14 1.95 -12.16
N LEU A 331 -1.16 1.14 -11.81
CA LEU A 331 -0.92 -0.17 -11.19
C LEU A 331 0.04 -1.03 -12.02
N SER A 332 -0.13 -1.07 -13.36
CA SER A 332 0.72 -1.85 -14.26
C SER A 332 2.18 -1.40 -14.26
N ARG A 333 2.44 -0.10 -14.04
CA ARG A 333 3.80 0.47 -14.03
C ARG A 333 4.52 0.23 -12.71
N TYR A 334 3.78 0.18 -11.57
CA TYR A 334 4.38 -0.03 -10.25
C TYR A 334 4.41 -1.51 -9.84
N ALA A 335 3.55 -2.38 -10.39
CA ALA A 335 3.55 -3.81 -10.14
C ALA A 335 4.67 -4.53 -10.89
N ARG A 336 5.93 -4.33 -10.52
CA ARG A 336 7.13 -4.83 -11.19
C ARG A 336 7.73 -6.03 -10.46
N ARG A 337 8.57 -6.82 -11.16
CA ARG A 337 9.35 -7.93 -10.57
C ARG A 337 10.38 -7.46 -9.52
N ASP A 338 10.74 -6.20 -9.53
CA ASP A 338 11.67 -5.55 -8.61
C ASP A 338 11.00 -4.50 -7.71
N ASN A 339 9.67 -4.38 -7.79
CA ASN A 339 8.88 -3.48 -6.99
C ASN A 339 7.56 -4.13 -6.58
N PRO A 340 7.44 -4.65 -5.34
CA PRO A 340 6.16 -5.11 -4.82
C PRO A 340 5.13 -3.99 -4.88
N LEU A 341 3.90 -4.29 -5.33
CA LEU A 341 2.84 -3.30 -5.37
C LEU A 341 2.16 -3.22 -3.99
N LEU A 342 2.07 -2.02 -3.47
CA LEU A 342 1.30 -1.67 -2.28
C LEU A 342 0.61 -0.34 -2.54
N ILE A 343 -0.70 -0.25 -2.27
CA ILE A 343 -1.43 1.02 -2.32
C ILE A 343 -1.60 1.50 -0.89
N VAL A 344 -0.80 2.49 -0.53
CA VAL A 344 -0.77 3.05 0.83
C VAL A 344 -1.64 4.30 0.94
N GLU A 345 -1.94 4.94 -0.19
CA GLU A 345 -2.73 6.16 -0.22
C GLU A 345 -3.59 6.23 -1.48
N THR A 346 -4.89 6.41 -1.30
CA THR A 346 -5.86 6.65 -2.38
C THR A 346 -7.07 7.41 -1.87
N GLY A 347 -7.90 7.88 -2.80
CA GLY A 347 -9.09 8.65 -2.49
C GLY A 347 -10.20 7.85 -1.78
N ARG A 348 -11.26 8.54 -1.42
CA ARG A 348 -12.41 8.03 -0.67
C ARG A 348 -13.64 7.90 -1.58
N GLY A 349 -14.59 7.07 -1.18
CA GLY A 349 -15.82 6.83 -1.91
C GLY A 349 -15.73 5.68 -2.91
N MET A 350 -16.86 5.39 -3.55
CA MET A 350 -17.02 4.27 -4.48
C MET A 350 -16.09 4.37 -5.69
N GLU A 351 -15.84 5.58 -6.17
CA GLU A 351 -14.95 5.80 -7.31
C GLU A 351 -13.53 5.24 -7.10
N PHE A 352 -13.08 5.12 -5.84
CA PHE A 352 -11.79 4.53 -5.48
C PHE A 352 -11.91 3.13 -4.88
N ALA A 353 -12.99 2.84 -4.16
CA ALA A 353 -13.18 1.56 -3.48
C ALA A 353 -13.14 0.36 -4.45
N ARG A 354 -13.71 0.50 -5.66
CA ARG A 354 -13.70 -0.56 -6.68
C ARG A 354 -12.29 -0.97 -7.10
N TYR A 355 -11.31 -0.06 -7.04
CA TYR A 355 -9.93 -0.33 -7.43
C TYR A 355 -9.17 -1.24 -6.46
N CYS A 356 -9.68 -1.41 -5.24
CA CYS A 356 -9.14 -2.38 -4.29
C CYS A 356 -9.16 -3.81 -4.86
N PHE A 357 -10.28 -4.18 -5.51
CA PHE A 357 -10.41 -5.48 -6.18
C PHE A 357 -9.46 -5.63 -7.37
N MET A 358 -9.30 -4.57 -8.18
CA MET A 358 -8.35 -4.55 -9.29
C MET A 358 -6.90 -4.70 -8.79
N ALA A 359 -6.49 -3.91 -7.80
CA ALA A 359 -5.14 -3.93 -7.29
C ALA A 359 -4.76 -5.30 -6.71
N ILE A 360 -5.65 -5.90 -5.91
CA ILE A 360 -5.40 -7.19 -5.26
C ILE A 360 -5.51 -8.35 -6.25
N GLY A 361 -6.58 -8.39 -7.07
CA GLY A 361 -6.88 -9.54 -7.92
C GLY A 361 -6.08 -9.59 -9.23
N GLU A 362 -5.82 -8.45 -9.88
CA GLU A 362 -5.07 -8.41 -11.15
C GLU A 362 -3.58 -8.17 -10.95
N TYR A 363 -3.23 -7.27 -10.02
CA TYR A 363 -1.85 -6.81 -9.86
C TYR A 363 -1.15 -7.42 -8.65
N SER A 364 -1.85 -8.24 -7.85
CA SER A 364 -1.32 -8.89 -6.66
C SER A 364 -0.75 -7.88 -5.65
N ALA A 365 -1.46 -6.76 -5.47
CA ALA A 365 -1.08 -5.78 -4.46
C ALA A 365 -1.06 -6.44 -3.07
N LEU A 366 -0.01 -6.14 -2.30
CA LEU A 366 0.18 -6.65 -0.94
C LEU A 366 -0.85 -6.10 0.04
N GLY A 367 -1.51 -5.01 -0.33
CA GLY A 367 -2.54 -4.36 0.43
C GLY A 367 -3.08 -3.11 -0.23
N PHE A 368 -4.04 -2.50 0.46
CA PHE A 368 -4.75 -1.32 -0.01
C PHE A 368 -5.19 -0.46 1.17
N ALA A 369 -4.94 0.85 1.11
CA ALA A 369 -5.35 1.81 2.13
C ALA A 369 -5.94 3.09 1.53
N GLN A 370 -6.98 3.62 2.20
CA GLN A 370 -7.53 4.94 1.89
C GLN A 370 -6.90 6.00 2.79
N PHE A 371 -6.68 7.19 2.22
CA PHE A 371 -6.25 8.35 2.98
C PHE A 371 -7.40 9.03 3.73
N GLY A 372 -7.07 9.54 4.91
CA GLY A 372 -7.91 10.45 5.67
C GLY A 372 -8.99 9.76 6.50
N VAL A 373 -8.77 8.50 6.91
CA VAL A 373 -9.64 7.88 7.92
C VAL A 373 -9.61 8.73 9.20
N GLY A 374 -10.79 8.94 9.78
CA GLY A 374 -10.94 9.82 10.94
C GLY A 374 -11.16 11.30 10.62
N ILE A 375 -11.06 11.75 9.34
CA ILE A 375 -11.45 13.14 8.97
C ILE A 375 -12.96 13.37 9.19
N GLU A 376 -13.77 12.36 8.85
CA GLU A 376 -15.21 12.37 9.03
C GLU A 376 -15.56 11.24 9.99
N MET A 377 -15.88 11.58 11.24
CA MET A 377 -16.36 10.65 12.25
C MET A 377 -17.86 10.86 12.47
N ALA A 378 -18.61 9.78 12.49
CA ALA A 378 -20.02 9.80 12.93
C ALA A 378 -20.11 9.92 14.46
N ALA A 379 -21.27 10.28 14.96
CA ALA A 379 -21.47 10.50 16.41
C ALA A 379 -21.28 9.22 17.26
N ASP A 380 -21.40 8.05 16.64
CA ASP A 380 -21.19 6.73 17.26
C ASP A 380 -19.71 6.27 17.21
N GLY A 381 -18.81 7.10 16.66
CA GLY A 381 -17.39 6.80 16.52
C GLY A 381 -17.04 5.96 15.28
N GLU A 382 -17.97 5.76 14.35
CA GLU A 382 -17.70 5.12 13.07
C GLU A 382 -17.13 6.12 12.05
N PHE A 383 -16.47 5.61 11.02
CA PHE A 383 -15.99 6.45 9.92
C PHE A 383 -17.17 6.90 9.05
N GLY A 384 -17.07 8.12 8.53
CA GLY A 384 -18.13 8.72 7.72
C GLY A 384 -18.47 7.93 6.46
N PRO A 385 -19.58 8.26 5.78
CA PRO A 385 -20.17 7.43 4.72
C PRO A 385 -19.25 7.21 3.51
N ARG A 386 -18.26 8.08 3.28
CA ARG A 386 -17.27 7.91 2.20
C ARG A 386 -16.30 6.74 2.43
N PHE A 387 -16.31 6.13 3.61
CA PHE A 387 -15.50 4.95 3.93
C PHE A 387 -16.31 3.65 3.89
N ALA A 388 -17.65 3.72 3.79
CA ALA A 388 -18.53 2.56 3.85
C ALA A 388 -18.26 1.53 2.73
N ASP A 389 -17.98 1.99 1.52
CA ASP A 389 -17.71 1.09 0.39
C ASP A 389 -16.41 0.30 0.57
N MET A 390 -15.39 0.94 1.15
CA MET A 390 -14.14 0.25 1.46
C MET A 390 -14.30 -0.68 2.65
N ALA A 391 -15.06 -0.30 3.67
CA ALA A 391 -15.39 -1.16 4.80
C ALA A 391 -16.10 -2.45 4.32
N ALA A 392 -17.03 -2.32 3.36
CA ALA A 392 -17.68 -3.45 2.74
C ALA A 392 -16.68 -4.35 1.97
N ASN A 393 -15.73 -3.74 1.23
CA ASN A 393 -14.65 -4.49 0.57
C ASN A 393 -13.82 -5.27 1.59
N PHE A 394 -13.38 -4.59 2.64
CA PHE A 394 -12.51 -5.19 3.64
C PHE A 394 -13.19 -6.32 4.42
N ARG A 395 -14.51 -6.22 4.62
CA ARG A 395 -15.30 -7.31 5.18
C ARG A 395 -15.18 -8.61 4.36
N LEU A 396 -15.26 -8.53 3.03
CA LEU A 396 -15.14 -9.70 2.16
C LEU A 396 -13.68 -10.14 2.00
N LEU A 397 -12.81 -9.20 1.63
CA LEU A 397 -11.39 -9.49 1.36
C LEU A 397 -10.65 -9.98 2.62
N GLY A 398 -10.92 -9.39 3.78
CA GLY A 398 -10.35 -9.80 5.05
C GLY A 398 -10.77 -11.21 5.45
N ASN A 399 -12.04 -11.54 5.21
CA ASN A 399 -12.56 -12.87 5.46
C ASN A 399 -11.90 -13.95 4.58
N ALA A 400 -11.59 -13.62 3.33
CA ALA A 400 -10.93 -14.50 2.36
C ALA A 400 -9.40 -14.31 2.29
N ALA A 401 -8.79 -13.50 3.16
CA ALA A 401 -7.38 -13.14 3.06
C ALA A 401 -6.41 -14.35 2.95
N PRO A 402 -6.60 -15.47 3.69
CA PRO A 402 -5.74 -16.64 3.53
C PRO A 402 -5.79 -17.22 2.10
N VAL A 403 -6.97 -17.33 1.49
CA VAL A 403 -7.14 -17.82 0.12
C VAL A 403 -6.54 -16.84 -0.89
N ILE A 404 -6.77 -15.55 -0.69
CA ILE A 404 -6.23 -14.49 -1.56
C ILE A 404 -4.71 -14.52 -1.54
N THR A 405 -4.09 -14.49 -0.35
CA THR A 405 -2.63 -14.46 -0.22
C THR A 405 -1.96 -15.75 -0.70
N ASP A 406 -2.65 -16.89 -0.58
CA ASP A 406 -2.14 -18.15 -1.14
C ASP A 406 -2.12 -18.12 -2.68
N LEU A 407 -3.13 -17.56 -3.32
CA LEU A 407 -3.27 -17.54 -4.77
C LEU A 407 -2.68 -16.31 -5.45
N GLN A 408 -2.28 -15.26 -4.70
CA GLN A 408 -1.61 -14.09 -5.28
C GLN A 408 -0.39 -14.49 -6.10
N GLY A 409 -0.24 -13.83 -7.25
CA GLY A 409 0.84 -14.13 -8.21
C GLY A 409 0.56 -15.30 -9.13
N THR A 410 -0.60 -15.95 -9.01
CA THR A 410 -1.01 -17.05 -9.90
C THR A 410 -2.17 -16.62 -10.82
N LYS A 411 -2.39 -17.36 -11.90
CA LYS A 411 -3.56 -17.17 -12.77
C LYS A 411 -4.88 -17.61 -12.13
N LYS A 412 -4.81 -18.24 -10.95
CA LYS A 412 -5.99 -18.73 -10.21
C LYS A 412 -6.71 -17.64 -9.42
N LEU A 413 -6.11 -16.46 -9.26
CA LEU A 413 -6.73 -15.29 -8.64
C LEU A 413 -6.88 -14.21 -9.69
N GLN A 414 -8.12 -13.82 -10.00
CA GLN A 414 -8.43 -12.79 -10.96
C GLN A 414 -9.59 -11.93 -10.46
N SER A 415 -9.68 -10.71 -10.97
CA SER A 415 -10.78 -9.80 -10.66
C SER A 415 -11.33 -9.09 -11.88
N ALA A 416 -12.56 -8.65 -11.77
CA ALA A 416 -13.18 -7.73 -12.71
C ALA A 416 -13.84 -6.59 -11.92
N ILE A 417 -13.72 -5.38 -12.42
CA ILE A 417 -14.43 -4.21 -11.90
C ILE A 417 -15.27 -3.58 -13.01
N GLU A 418 -16.34 -2.93 -12.63
CA GLU A 418 -17.10 -2.07 -13.54
C GLU A 418 -16.24 -0.85 -13.92
N GLU A 419 -16.03 -0.66 -15.20
CA GLU A 419 -15.31 0.48 -15.77
C GLU A 419 -16.30 1.41 -16.50
N GLU A 420 -15.92 2.66 -16.72
CA GLU A 420 -16.83 3.73 -17.14
C GLU A 420 -17.61 3.43 -18.43
N ASN A 421 -17.09 2.56 -19.29
CA ASN A 421 -17.71 2.24 -20.59
C ASN A 421 -17.68 0.75 -20.94
N ILE A 422 -17.37 -0.11 -19.98
CA ILE A 422 -17.21 -1.55 -20.20
C ILE A 422 -18.25 -2.31 -19.36
N PRO A 423 -19.26 -2.97 -20.01
CA PRO A 423 -20.36 -3.62 -19.30
C PRO A 423 -19.97 -4.95 -18.65
N GLY A 424 -18.77 -5.45 -18.90
CA GLY A 424 -18.31 -6.72 -18.34
C GLY A 424 -16.92 -7.09 -18.81
N ARG A 425 -16.39 -8.15 -18.23
CA ARG A 425 -15.04 -8.64 -18.52
C ARG A 425 -15.02 -10.15 -18.57
N MET A 426 -14.25 -10.70 -19.53
CA MET A 426 -13.93 -12.13 -19.58
C MET A 426 -12.66 -12.39 -18.78
N LEU A 427 -12.74 -13.33 -17.84
CA LEU A 427 -11.61 -13.86 -17.08
C LEU A 427 -11.34 -15.28 -17.55
N SER A 428 -10.07 -15.63 -17.82
CA SER A 428 -9.71 -16.96 -18.32
C SER A 428 -8.94 -17.74 -17.26
N PHE A 429 -9.48 -18.88 -16.90
CA PHE A 429 -8.85 -19.91 -16.06
C PHE A 429 -8.51 -21.13 -16.93
N ASP A 430 -7.72 -22.06 -16.42
CA ASP A 430 -7.25 -23.20 -17.21
C ASP A 430 -8.37 -23.96 -17.90
N ARG A 431 -9.49 -24.17 -17.20
CA ARG A 431 -10.62 -25.00 -17.66
C ARG A 431 -11.87 -24.21 -17.99
N TYR A 432 -11.96 -22.97 -17.53
CA TYR A 432 -13.16 -22.14 -17.65
C TYR A 432 -12.83 -20.73 -18.12
N ASP A 433 -13.67 -20.20 -18.99
CA ASP A 433 -13.80 -18.79 -19.26
C ASP A 433 -15.00 -18.26 -18.48
N VAL A 434 -14.79 -17.19 -17.73
CA VAL A 434 -15.79 -16.63 -16.82
C VAL A 434 -16.14 -15.23 -17.25
N LEU A 435 -17.38 -15.04 -17.73
CA LEU A 435 -17.88 -13.73 -18.05
C LEU A 435 -18.44 -13.07 -16.78
N VAL A 436 -17.85 -11.98 -16.38
CA VAL A 436 -18.36 -11.10 -15.32
C VAL A 436 -19.06 -9.92 -15.98
N MET A 437 -20.35 -9.78 -15.72
CA MET A 437 -21.17 -8.68 -16.23
C MET A 437 -21.58 -7.78 -15.09
N PHE A 438 -21.63 -6.50 -15.36
CA PHE A 438 -22.15 -5.52 -14.42
C PHE A 438 -23.54 -5.09 -14.87
N PRO A 439 -24.48 -4.77 -13.95
CA PRO A 439 -25.77 -4.22 -14.32
C PRO A 439 -25.53 -3.05 -15.26
N PRO A 440 -26.31 -2.91 -16.35
CA PRO A 440 -26.16 -1.74 -17.19
C PRO A 440 -26.31 -0.53 -16.28
N ALA A 441 -25.26 0.25 -16.16
CA ALA A 441 -25.38 1.61 -15.64
C ALA A 441 -26.58 2.20 -16.38
N LEU A 442 -27.70 2.38 -15.66
CA LEU A 442 -29.05 2.71 -16.14
C LEU A 442 -29.03 3.13 -17.60
N ALA A 443 -29.63 2.31 -18.46
CA ALA A 443 -29.62 2.30 -19.90
C ALA A 443 -28.92 3.54 -20.46
N ARG A 444 -27.68 3.37 -20.94
CA ARG A 444 -26.88 4.48 -21.45
C ARG A 444 -27.78 5.32 -22.35
N GLN A 445 -28.21 6.43 -21.79
CA GLN A 445 -28.94 7.37 -22.63
C GLN A 445 -27.97 7.72 -23.78
N PRO A 446 -28.45 7.73 -25.02
CA PRO A 446 -27.62 8.14 -26.13
C PRO A 446 -26.89 9.43 -25.77
N SER A 447 -25.66 9.60 -26.25
CA SER A 447 -24.79 10.73 -25.89
C SER A 447 -25.37 12.13 -26.10
N TRP A 448 -26.48 12.23 -26.82
CA TRP A 448 -27.25 13.46 -27.06
C TRP A 448 -28.37 13.73 -26.04
N VAL A 449 -28.56 12.87 -25.05
CA VAL A 449 -29.51 13.09 -23.96
C VAL A 449 -28.74 13.45 -22.70
N GLU A 450 -28.98 14.66 -22.18
CA GLU A 450 -28.37 15.06 -20.91
C GLU A 450 -28.78 14.09 -19.80
N PRO A 451 -27.83 13.59 -19.01
CA PRO A 451 -28.13 12.68 -17.90
C PRO A 451 -29.06 13.36 -16.91
N LYS A 452 -30.24 12.80 -16.69
CA LYS A 452 -31.14 13.24 -15.62
C LYS A 452 -30.69 12.57 -14.31
N GLY A 453 -29.92 13.27 -13.50
CA GLY A 453 -29.48 12.81 -12.18
C GLY A 453 -27.97 12.88 -12.01
N PRO A 454 -27.47 12.59 -10.80
CA PRO A 454 -26.04 12.53 -10.56
C PRO A 454 -25.39 11.42 -11.41
N PRO A 455 -24.12 11.59 -11.83
CA PRO A 455 -23.42 10.59 -12.62
C PRO A 455 -23.44 9.26 -11.88
N ASN A 456 -23.81 8.18 -12.60
CA ASN A 456 -23.78 6.84 -12.03
C ASN A 456 -22.30 6.42 -11.84
N ILE A 457 -21.86 6.35 -10.61
CA ILE A 457 -20.50 5.91 -10.27
C ILE A 457 -20.48 4.38 -10.41
N PRO A 458 -19.61 3.82 -11.27
CA PRO A 458 -19.46 2.38 -11.38
C PRO A 458 -19.16 1.74 -10.02
N SER A 459 -19.96 0.72 -9.66
CA SER A 459 -19.91 0.09 -8.31
C SER A 459 -19.59 -1.40 -8.36
N GLY A 460 -19.84 -2.05 -9.50
CA GLY A 460 -19.67 -3.47 -9.68
C GLY A 460 -18.20 -3.89 -9.57
N ARG A 461 -17.96 -4.95 -8.79
CA ARG A 461 -16.61 -5.51 -8.60
C ARG A 461 -16.67 -6.93 -8.09
N SER A 462 -15.82 -7.79 -8.66
CA SER A 462 -15.75 -9.21 -8.32
C SER A 462 -14.32 -9.69 -8.27
N LEU A 463 -14.05 -10.61 -7.35
CA LEU A 463 -12.80 -11.35 -7.25
C LEU A 463 -13.14 -12.84 -7.26
N LEU A 464 -12.45 -13.59 -8.12
CA LEU A 464 -12.62 -15.01 -8.30
C LEU A 464 -11.30 -15.72 -7.98
N ALA A 465 -11.38 -16.72 -7.11
CA ALA A 465 -10.26 -17.56 -6.71
C ALA A 465 -10.58 -19.02 -7.05
N GLN A 466 -9.84 -19.61 -7.99
CA GLN A 466 -9.94 -21.02 -8.34
C GLN A 466 -9.20 -21.84 -7.28
N VAL A 467 -9.94 -22.37 -6.30
CA VAL A 467 -9.37 -23.11 -5.16
C VAL A 467 -9.08 -24.57 -5.50
N GLN A 468 -9.85 -25.17 -6.42
CA GLN A 468 -9.61 -26.47 -7.05
C GLN A 468 -9.92 -26.36 -8.54
N PRO A 469 -9.56 -27.35 -9.37
CA PRO A 469 -9.81 -27.28 -10.81
C PRO A 469 -11.24 -26.93 -11.21
N ASP A 470 -12.22 -27.41 -10.45
CA ASP A 470 -13.66 -27.23 -10.69
C ASP A 470 -14.36 -26.53 -9.51
N GLU A 471 -13.60 -25.84 -8.66
CA GLU A 471 -14.15 -25.16 -7.49
C GLU A 471 -13.62 -23.73 -7.37
N PHE A 472 -14.53 -22.79 -7.16
CA PHE A 472 -14.23 -21.38 -7.07
C PHE A 472 -14.79 -20.77 -5.79
N LEU A 473 -14.02 -19.89 -5.18
CA LEU A 473 -14.48 -18.89 -4.24
C LEU A 473 -14.69 -17.59 -5.01
N ILE A 474 -15.89 -17.05 -4.93
CA ILE A 474 -16.31 -15.84 -5.65
C ILE A 474 -16.78 -14.84 -4.62
N MET A 475 -16.29 -13.61 -4.69
CA MET A 475 -16.75 -12.54 -3.81
C MET A 475 -16.86 -11.23 -4.58
N GLY A 476 -17.79 -10.39 -4.18
CA GLY A 476 -17.95 -9.10 -4.81
C GLY A 476 -19.32 -8.49 -4.64
N PHE A 477 -19.59 -7.53 -5.48
CA PHE A 477 -20.74 -6.63 -5.41
C PHE A 477 -21.27 -6.37 -6.80
N ASP A 478 -22.59 -6.26 -6.91
CA ASP A 478 -23.30 -5.70 -8.07
C ASP A 478 -22.81 -6.25 -9.42
N SER A 479 -22.81 -7.58 -9.55
CA SER A 479 -22.34 -8.26 -10.76
C SER A 479 -23.02 -9.60 -10.97
N THR A 480 -22.96 -10.10 -12.22
CA THR A 480 -23.46 -11.42 -12.61
C THR A 480 -22.31 -12.23 -13.23
N ILE A 481 -22.20 -13.48 -12.85
CA ILE A 481 -21.12 -14.38 -13.22
C ILE A 481 -21.66 -15.55 -14.04
N ASP A 482 -21.11 -15.74 -15.23
CA ASP A 482 -21.37 -16.87 -16.11
C ASP A 482 -20.10 -17.68 -16.32
N PHE A 483 -20.13 -18.96 -16.04
CA PHE A 483 -19.04 -19.89 -16.36
C PHE A 483 -19.30 -20.60 -17.67
N ARG A 484 -18.26 -20.71 -18.49
CA ARG A 484 -18.24 -21.45 -19.74
C ARG A 484 -17.01 -22.36 -19.75
N PRO A 485 -17.09 -23.58 -20.31
CA PRO A 485 -15.88 -24.32 -20.58
C PRO A 485 -14.93 -23.51 -21.46
N SER A 486 -13.64 -23.54 -21.18
CA SER A 486 -12.67 -22.88 -22.06
C SER A 486 -12.73 -23.48 -23.46
N VAL A 487 -12.49 -22.68 -24.48
CA VAL A 487 -12.57 -23.12 -25.92
C VAL A 487 -11.72 -24.37 -26.17
N VAL A 488 -10.58 -24.50 -25.49
CA VAL A 488 -9.67 -25.65 -25.65
C VAL A 488 -10.14 -26.91 -24.92
N SER A 489 -11.16 -26.83 -24.07
CA SER A 489 -11.64 -27.97 -23.26
C SER A 489 -12.42 -29.01 -24.10
N GLY A 490 -13.03 -28.58 -25.20
CA GLY A 490 -13.90 -29.42 -26.06
C GLY A 490 -15.31 -29.62 -25.52
N HIS A 491 -15.61 -29.16 -24.31
CA HIS A 491 -16.93 -29.21 -23.66
C HIS A 491 -17.82 -28.05 -24.10
N LYS A 492 -19.14 -28.24 -24.07
CA LYS A 492 -20.12 -27.25 -24.55
C LYS A 492 -20.74 -26.42 -23.41
N GLU A 493 -20.94 -27.03 -22.26
CA GLU A 493 -21.63 -26.40 -21.17
C GLU A 493 -20.96 -26.70 -19.81
N ALA A 494 -20.91 -25.69 -18.95
CA ALA A 494 -20.58 -25.84 -17.53
C ALA A 494 -21.87 -25.80 -16.70
N ARG A 495 -21.93 -26.60 -15.65
CA ARG A 495 -23.07 -26.68 -14.74
C ARG A 495 -22.63 -26.52 -13.30
N PHE A 496 -23.45 -25.84 -12.50
CA PHE A 496 -23.29 -25.83 -11.05
C PHE A 496 -23.70 -27.19 -10.47
N VAL A 497 -22.81 -27.78 -9.70
CA VAL A 497 -23.10 -28.95 -8.86
C VAL A 497 -23.56 -28.48 -7.48
N GLU A 498 -22.90 -27.47 -6.96
CA GLU A 498 -23.16 -26.90 -5.66
C GLU A 498 -22.91 -25.39 -5.70
N VAL A 499 -23.78 -24.63 -5.04
CA VAL A 499 -23.65 -23.19 -4.82
C VAL A 499 -23.95 -22.91 -3.36
N GLU A 500 -22.94 -22.49 -2.63
CA GLU A 500 -23.06 -22.09 -1.24
C GLU A 500 -22.77 -20.59 -1.10
N GLU A 501 -23.67 -19.87 -0.44
CA GLU A 501 -23.40 -18.53 0.06
C GLU A 501 -22.91 -18.65 1.49
N GLY A 502 -21.80 -18.00 1.86
CA GLY A 502 -21.24 -18.12 3.19
C GLY A 502 -20.06 -17.20 3.45
N LEU A 503 -19.40 -17.42 4.56
CA LEU A 503 -18.17 -16.72 4.97
C LEU A 503 -17.24 -17.70 5.68
N TYR A 504 -15.95 -17.37 5.76
CA TYR A 504 -15.04 -18.07 6.64
C TYR A 504 -15.26 -17.64 8.11
N LYS A 505 -15.35 -18.61 9.02
CA LYS A 505 -15.30 -18.37 10.47
C LYS A 505 -14.11 -19.15 11.00
N ASP A 506 -13.19 -18.46 11.65
CA ASP A 506 -11.97 -19.08 12.19
C ASP A 506 -11.19 -19.94 11.17
N GLY A 507 -11.16 -19.48 9.91
CA GLY A 507 -10.51 -20.19 8.80
C GLY A 507 -11.31 -21.35 8.21
N VAL A 508 -12.52 -21.63 8.70
CA VAL A 508 -13.41 -22.70 8.21
C VAL A 508 -14.56 -22.09 7.41
N TRP A 509 -14.78 -22.59 6.19
CA TRP A 509 -15.93 -22.20 5.39
C TRP A 509 -17.23 -22.53 6.11
N THR A 510 -18.11 -21.56 6.27
CA THR A 510 -19.39 -21.69 6.97
C THR A 510 -20.50 -21.21 6.04
N PRO A 511 -21.24 -22.14 5.40
CA PRO A 511 -22.36 -21.77 4.53
C PRO A 511 -23.51 -21.20 5.36
N THR A 512 -24.13 -20.14 4.83
CA THR A 512 -25.38 -19.57 5.35
C THR A 512 -26.58 -20.02 4.54
N LYS A 513 -26.38 -20.29 3.24
CA LYS A 513 -27.36 -20.85 2.32
C LYS A 513 -26.67 -21.83 1.39
N SER A 514 -27.27 -22.98 1.15
CA SER A 514 -26.81 -23.96 0.17
C SER A 514 -27.96 -24.29 -0.78
N ARG A 515 -27.63 -24.38 -2.07
CA ARG A 515 -28.58 -24.78 -3.12
C ARG A 515 -27.94 -25.92 -3.91
N PRO A 516 -28.51 -27.13 -3.90
CA PRO A 516 -28.14 -28.14 -4.88
C PRO A 516 -28.57 -27.62 -6.27
N ALA A 517 -27.62 -27.50 -7.17
CA ALA A 517 -27.90 -26.89 -8.44
C ALA A 517 -27.53 -27.82 -9.60
N VAL A 518 -28.53 -28.36 -10.28
CA VAL A 518 -28.38 -28.98 -11.60
C VAL A 518 -28.89 -27.95 -12.62
N ALA A 519 -28.13 -26.89 -12.80
CA ALA A 519 -28.49 -25.81 -13.74
C ALA A 519 -27.23 -25.39 -14.51
N PRO A 520 -27.37 -24.86 -15.74
CA PRO A 520 -26.26 -24.21 -16.41
C PRO A 520 -25.56 -23.22 -15.48
N ALA A 521 -24.24 -23.18 -15.51
CA ALA A 521 -23.43 -22.31 -14.63
C ALA A 521 -23.49 -20.84 -15.08
N ARG A 522 -24.69 -20.30 -15.14
CA ARG A 522 -24.98 -18.93 -15.61
C ARG A 522 -25.85 -18.19 -14.59
N GLY A 523 -25.72 -16.86 -14.59
CA GLY A 523 -26.57 -15.97 -13.81
C GLY A 523 -26.34 -15.99 -12.31
N LEU A 524 -25.15 -16.38 -11.83
CA LEU A 524 -24.82 -16.24 -10.41
C LEU A 524 -24.67 -14.74 -10.10
N THR A 525 -25.63 -14.19 -9.36
CA THR A 525 -25.68 -12.76 -9.06
C THR A 525 -25.08 -12.45 -7.69
N LEU A 526 -24.16 -11.52 -7.66
CA LEU A 526 -23.63 -10.89 -6.47
C LEU A 526 -24.45 -9.62 -6.19
N PRO A 527 -25.09 -9.53 -5.02
CA PRO A 527 -25.94 -8.40 -4.69
C PRO A 527 -25.14 -7.12 -4.43
N LYS A 528 -25.81 -6.00 -4.40
CA LYS A 528 -25.21 -4.69 -4.18
C LYS A 528 -24.56 -4.57 -2.79
N GLU A 529 -25.10 -5.27 -1.81
CA GLU A 529 -24.59 -5.33 -0.43
C GLU A 529 -23.35 -6.22 -0.28
N GLY A 530 -23.01 -6.93 -1.37
CA GLY A 530 -21.88 -7.83 -1.44
C GLY A 530 -22.16 -9.21 -0.84
N ALA A 531 -21.62 -10.23 -1.51
CA ALA A 531 -21.73 -11.62 -1.09
C ALA A 531 -20.43 -12.38 -1.39
N MET A 532 -20.32 -13.55 -0.75
CA MET A 532 -19.27 -14.52 -1.03
C MET A 532 -19.92 -15.88 -1.29
N PHE A 533 -19.50 -16.50 -2.40
CA PHE A 533 -19.99 -17.83 -2.81
C PHE A 533 -18.83 -18.80 -2.96
N ARG A 534 -19.06 -20.04 -2.57
CA ARG A 534 -18.27 -21.19 -2.96
C ARG A 534 -19.08 -22.01 -3.94
N VAL A 535 -18.53 -22.24 -5.13
CA VAL A 535 -19.22 -22.95 -6.20
C VAL A 535 -18.40 -24.13 -6.67
N LYS A 536 -19.08 -25.25 -6.93
CA LYS A 536 -18.50 -26.42 -7.55
C LYS A 536 -19.15 -26.62 -8.92
N LEU A 537 -18.32 -26.91 -9.90
CA LEU A 537 -18.69 -27.03 -11.30
C LEU A 537 -18.48 -28.46 -11.80
N GLN A 538 -19.19 -28.82 -12.85
CA GLN A 538 -18.92 -29.98 -13.70
C GLN A 538 -19.17 -29.62 -15.16
N TRP A 539 -18.60 -30.42 -16.06
CA TRP A 539 -18.84 -30.33 -17.49
C TRP A 539 -19.90 -31.34 -17.94
N ASP A 540 -20.54 -31.05 -19.10
CA ASP A 540 -21.42 -32.00 -19.81
C ASP A 540 -20.62 -33.17 -20.35
#